data_748b60c5c7a0545c04f353fc6d1b1746
#
_entry.id   748b60c5c7a0545c04f353fc6d1b1746
#
_cell.length_a   1.000
_cell.length_b   1.000
_cell.length_c   1.000
_cell.angle_alpha   90.00
_cell.angle_beta   90.00
_cell.angle_gamma   90.00
#
_symmetry.space_group_name_H-M   'P 1'
#
loop_
_entity.id
_entity.type
_entity.pdbx_description
1 polymer ?
#
loop_
_entity_poly.entity_id
_entity_poly.type
_entity_poly.pdbx_seq_one_letter_code
_entity_poly.pdbx_strand_id
1 'polypeptide(L)'
;MPTFLNFLVDSLAFGAIFIFGSTGEILTEKSGHLNLGIPGIMCMGGAGGCLFLSLVGKSSMPPALMVILAILFSFLSAALMGAIYCFLTVTLHANQNVTGLALTTLGSGLSKYLMFNLDPVVYLNTPLKYFRFPFGGRTDALNKVG
;
A
#
# COMPACT_ATOMS: atom_id res chain seq x y z
N MET A 1 21.01 -18.39 -14.38
CA MET A 1 20.88 -18.45 -12.92
C MET A 1 20.45 -17.14 -12.26
N PRO A 2 20.89 -15.92 -12.63
CA PRO A 2 20.39 -14.70 -12.02
C PRO A 2 18.88 -14.49 -12.15
N THR A 3 18.27 -14.98 -13.21
CA THR A 3 16.82 -14.86 -13.48
C THR A 3 15.95 -15.63 -12.48
N PHE A 4 16.38 -16.84 -12.05
CA PHE A 4 15.64 -17.64 -11.10
C PHE A 4 15.68 -17.05 -9.69
N LEU A 5 16.85 -16.59 -9.25
CA LEU A 5 16.99 -15.89 -7.96
C LEU A 5 16.16 -14.60 -7.92
N ASN A 6 16.14 -13.85 -9.02
CA ASN A 6 15.32 -12.67 -9.14
C ASN A 6 13.83 -12.99 -9.04
N PHE A 7 13.39 -14.04 -9.72
CA PHE A 7 12.00 -14.52 -9.62
C PHE A 7 11.62 -14.91 -8.19
N LEU A 8 12.50 -15.62 -7.46
CA LEU A 8 12.25 -15.99 -6.06
C LEU A 8 12.12 -14.76 -5.16
N VAL A 9 13.01 -13.78 -5.30
CA VAL A 9 12.97 -12.56 -4.49
C VAL A 9 11.70 -11.75 -4.76
N ASP A 10 11.31 -11.63 -6.03
CA ASP A 10 10.09 -10.93 -6.41
C ASP A 10 8.85 -11.65 -5.90
N SER A 11 8.83 -12.99 -5.98
CA SER A 11 7.74 -13.82 -5.45
C SER A 11 7.62 -13.68 -3.93
N LEU A 12 8.72 -13.63 -3.19
CA LEU A 12 8.72 -13.40 -1.74
C LEU A 12 8.20 -12.01 -1.38
N ALA A 13 8.59 -10.98 -2.14
CA ALA A 13 8.13 -9.61 -1.93
C ALA A 13 6.62 -9.48 -2.15
N PHE A 14 6.09 -10.09 -3.22
CA PHE A 14 4.64 -10.15 -3.44
C PHE A 14 3.93 -10.97 -2.37
N GLY A 15 4.49 -12.12 -1.98
CA GLY A 15 3.95 -12.97 -0.92
C GLY A 15 3.82 -12.25 0.42
N ALA A 16 4.77 -11.41 0.77
CA ALA A 16 4.73 -10.62 2.01
C ALA A 16 3.50 -9.71 2.08
N ILE A 17 3.12 -9.07 0.96
CA ILE A 17 1.92 -8.22 0.89
C ILE A 17 0.66 -9.03 1.22
N PHE A 18 0.55 -10.24 0.65
CA PHE A 18 -0.59 -11.13 0.92
C PHE A 18 -0.62 -11.65 2.36
N ILE A 19 0.53 -11.88 2.99
CA ILE A 19 0.62 -12.28 4.41
C ILE A 19 0.02 -11.19 5.30
N PHE A 20 0.36 -9.92 5.08
CA PHE A 20 -0.24 -8.82 5.84
C PHE A 20 -1.74 -8.69 5.61
N GLY A 21 -2.20 -8.81 4.36
CA GLY A 21 -3.62 -8.79 4.02
C GLY A 21 -4.40 -9.93 4.68
N SER A 22 -3.89 -11.15 4.59
CA SER A 22 -4.49 -12.34 5.22
C SER A 22 -4.52 -12.25 6.74
N THR A 23 -3.48 -11.68 7.35
CA THR A 23 -3.47 -11.46 8.81
C THR A 23 -4.58 -10.49 9.23
N GLY A 24 -4.79 -9.44 8.46
CA GLY A 24 -5.90 -8.50 8.67
C GLY A 24 -7.26 -9.19 8.56
N GLU A 25 -7.45 -10.07 7.55
CA GLU A 25 -8.69 -10.83 7.37
C GLU A 25 -8.94 -11.78 8.55
N ILE A 26 -7.95 -12.55 8.97
CA ILE A 26 -8.05 -13.46 10.12
C ILE A 26 -8.48 -12.71 11.39
N LEU A 27 -7.98 -11.49 11.59
CA LEU A 27 -8.37 -10.67 12.75
C LEU A 27 -9.84 -10.23 12.67
N THR A 28 -10.31 -9.83 11.49
CA THR A 28 -11.71 -9.44 11.28
C THR A 28 -12.65 -10.64 11.38
N GLU A 29 -12.28 -11.78 10.82
CA GLU A 29 -13.05 -13.02 10.95
C GLU A 29 -13.18 -13.48 12.42
N LYS A 30 -12.10 -13.39 13.20
CA LYS A 30 -12.15 -13.70 14.64
C LYS A 30 -13.08 -12.78 15.43
N SER A 31 -13.32 -11.57 14.96
CA SER A 31 -14.31 -10.65 15.54
C SER A 31 -15.75 -10.90 15.08
N GLY A 32 -15.97 -11.91 14.22
CA GLY A 32 -17.28 -12.27 13.67
C GLY A 32 -17.68 -11.49 12.43
N HIS A 33 -16.74 -10.77 11.81
CA HIS A 33 -16.98 -9.97 10.60
C HIS A 33 -16.12 -10.46 9.43
N LEU A 34 -16.76 -10.78 8.31
CA LEU A 34 -16.04 -11.11 7.06
C LEU A 34 -15.78 -9.83 6.26
N ASN A 35 -14.53 -9.45 6.10
CA ASN A 35 -14.16 -8.21 5.42
C ASN A 35 -13.56 -8.44 4.02
N LEU A 36 -14.41 -8.64 3.01
CA LEU A 36 -13.98 -8.71 1.62
C LEU A 36 -13.44 -7.37 1.06
N GLY A 37 -13.40 -6.32 1.88
CA GLY A 37 -12.88 -4.99 1.53
C GLY A 37 -11.38 -4.83 1.69
N ILE A 38 -10.67 -5.82 2.25
CA ILE A 38 -9.23 -5.72 2.54
C ILE A 38 -8.38 -5.35 1.32
N PRO A 39 -8.57 -5.94 0.13
CA PRO A 39 -7.79 -5.52 -1.04
C PRO A 39 -7.97 -4.03 -1.39
N GLY A 40 -9.18 -3.50 -1.26
CA GLY A 40 -9.45 -2.07 -1.46
C GLY A 40 -8.78 -1.18 -0.41
N ILE A 41 -8.81 -1.59 0.86
CA ILE A 41 -8.13 -0.91 1.97
C ILE A 41 -6.61 -0.87 1.73
N MET A 42 -6.01 -1.99 1.30
CA MET A 42 -4.59 -2.08 0.97
C MET A 42 -4.21 -1.17 -0.20
N CYS A 43 -5.01 -1.15 -1.27
CA CYS A 43 -4.79 -0.25 -2.41
C CYS A 43 -4.80 1.21 -1.99
N MET A 44 -5.75 1.61 -1.14
CA MET A 44 -5.83 2.98 -0.63
C MET A 44 -4.67 3.31 0.31
N GLY A 45 -4.23 2.36 1.14
CA GLY A 45 -3.04 2.53 1.96
C GLY A 45 -1.80 2.82 1.11
N GLY A 46 -1.55 2.02 0.07
CA GLY A 46 -0.46 2.24 -0.86
C GLY A 46 -0.55 3.59 -1.58
N ALA A 47 -1.73 3.93 -2.11
CA ALA A 47 -1.94 5.21 -2.79
C ALA A 47 -1.73 6.42 -1.87
N GLY A 48 -2.16 6.34 -0.60
CA GLY A 48 -1.94 7.40 0.39
C GLY A 48 -0.47 7.67 0.67
N GLY A 49 0.34 6.64 0.83
CA GLY A 49 1.80 6.78 0.98
C GLY A 49 2.46 7.38 -0.25
N CYS A 50 2.10 6.91 -1.45
CA CYS A 50 2.62 7.45 -2.72
C CYS A 50 2.21 8.91 -2.94
N LEU A 51 0.97 9.26 -2.60
CA LEU A 51 0.47 10.63 -2.69
C LEU A 51 1.28 11.56 -1.79
N PHE A 52 1.54 11.18 -0.54
CA PHE A 52 2.38 11.94 0.36
C PHE A 52 3.79 12.14 -0.23
N LEU A 53 4.44 11.07 -0.71
CA LEU A 53 5.76 11.15 -1.31
C LEU A 53 5.78 12.04 -2.56
N SER A 54 4.73 12.00 -3.38
CA SER A 54 4.62 12.86 -4.56
C SER A 54 4.51 14.35 -4.20
N LEU A 55 3.76 14.68 -3.14
CA LEU A 55 3.58 16.06 -2.68
C LEU A 55 4.83 16.63 -2.02
N VAL A 56 5.54 15.82 -1.23
CA VAL A 56 6.66 16.27 -0.39
C VAL A 56 8.03 15.87 -0.95
N GLY A 57 8.08 14.96 -1.93
CA GLY A 57 9.33 14.40 -2.46
C GLY A 57 10.28 15.40 -3.12
N LYS A 58 9.80 16.60 -3.46
CA LYS A 58 10.62 17.73 -3.96
C LYS A 58 11.14 18.64 -2.83
N SER A 59 10.76 18.39 -1.60
CA SER A 59 11.17 19.16 -0.43
C SER A 59 12.59 18.77 0.05
N SER A 60 13.28 19.67 0.70
CA SER A 60 14.62 19.45 1.30
C SER A 60 14.57 18.64 2.61
N MET A 61 13.52 17.88 2.88
CA MET A 61 13.41 17.06 4.08
C MET A 61 14.37 15.87 4.06
N PRO A 62 14.88 15.43 5.22
CA PRO A 62 15.71 14.22 5.30
C PRO A 62 14.93 12.99 4.83
N PRO A 63 15.54 12.11 4.02
CA PRO A 63 14.86 10.96 3.42
C PRO A 63 14.22 10.01 4.45
N ALA A 64 14.84 9.86 5.62
CA ALA A 64 14.30 9.06 6.72
C ALA A 64 12.95 9.58 7.22
N LEU A 65 12.83 10.89 7.41
CA LEU A 65 11.59 11.52 7.85
C LEU A 65 10.48 11.38 6.79
N MET A 66 10.84 11.53 5.50
CA MET A 66 9.90 11.32 4.40
C MET A 66 9.31 9.90 4.40
N VAL A 67 10.15 8.88 4.60
CA VAL A 67 9.69 7.48 4.63
C VAL A 67 8.78 7.23 5.83
N ILE A 68 9.14 7.72 7.02
CA ILE A 68 8.31 7.57 8.23
C ILE A 68 6.95 8.24 8.04
N LEU A 69 6.92 9.46 7.52
CA LEU A 69 5.68 10.16 7.26
C LEU A 69 4.86 9.50 6.15
N ALA A 70 5.49 8.95 5.11
CA ALA A 70 4.79 8.19 4.07
C ALA A 70 4.11 6.94 4.63
N ILE A 71 4.78 6.21 5.54
CA ILE A 71 4.20 5.05 6.23
C ILE A 71 3.01 5.50 7.09
N LEU A 72 3.14 6.61 7.81
CA LEU A 72 2.05 7.17 8.62
C LEU A 72 0.83 7.55 7.76
N PHE A 73 1.05 8.23 6.62
CA PHE A 73 -0.02 8.56 5.68
C PHE A 73 -0.65 7.34 5.03
N SER A 74 0.15 6.32 4.70
CA SER A 74 -0.34 5.03 4.23
C SER A 74 -1.27 4.38 5.27
N PHE A 75 -0.85 4.38 6.53
CA PHE A 75 -1.65 3.85 7.64
C PHE A 75 -2.95 4.64 7.84
N LEU A 76 -2.88 5.97 7.82
CA LEU A 76 -4.07 6.83 7.98
C LEU A 76 -5.09 6.64 6.86
N SER A 77 -4.64 6.53 5.61
CA SER A 77 -5.55 6.32 4.47
C SER A 77 -6.20 4.93 4.50
N ALA A 78 -5.45 3.89 4.89
CA ALA A 78 -6.00 2.56 5.11
C ALA A 78 -6.99 2.53 6.29
N ALA A 79 -6.65 3.21 7.38
CA ALA A 79 -7.51 3.32 8.57
C ALA A 79 -8.83 4.05 8.26
N LEU A 80 -8.79 5.09 7.42
CA LEU A 80 -9.98 5.80 6.97
C LEU A 80 -10.93 4.86 6.21
N MET A 81 -10.40 4.07 5.27
CA MET A 81 -11.20 3.09 4.52
C MET A 81 -11.74 1.98 5.44
N GLY A 82 -10.93 1.51 6.40
CA GLY A 82 -11.36 0.57 7.43
C GLY A 82 -12.46 1.13 8.33
N ALA A 83 -12.37 2.40 8.70
CA ALA A 83 -13.39 3.09 9.49
C ALA A 83 -14.73 3.19 8.73
N ILE A 84 -14.69 3.46 7.41
CA ILE A 84 -15.90 3.45 6.56
C ILE A 84 -16.53 2.05 6.56
N TYR A 85 -15.72 1.00 6.39
CA TYR A 85 -16.22 -0.39 6.46
C TYR A 85 -16.88 -0.67 7.81
N CYS A 86 -16.21 -0.33 8.90
CA CYS A 86 -16.70 -0.55 10.25
C CYS A 86 -18.01 0.21 10.51
N PHE A 87 -18.08 1.47 10.11
CA PHE A 87 -19.29 2.28 10.22
C PHE A 87 -20.49 1.66 9.48
N LEU A 88 -20.28 1.20 8.25
CA LEU A 88 -21.35 0.61 7.44
C LEU A 88 -21.81 -0.75 8.02
N THR A 89 -20.88 -1.59 8.45
CA THR A 89 -21.21 -2.96 8.90
C THR A 89 -21.66 -3.03 10.36
N VAL A 90 -21.03 -2.26 11.24
CA VAL A 90 -21.31 -2.30 12.69
C VAL A 90 -22.43 -1.32 13.06
N THR A 91 -22.37 -0.08 12.55
CA THR A 91 -23.35 0.95 12.95
C THR A 91 -24.63 0.86 12.11
N LEU A 92 -24.51 0.70 10.81
CA LEU A 92 -25.67 0.63 9.91
C LEU A 92 -26.16 -0.80 9.65
N HIS A 93 -25.49 -1.81 10.21
CA HIS A 93 -25.83 -3.23 10.06
C HIS A 93 -25.98 -3.66 8.58
N ALA A 94 -25.22 -3.04 7.68
CA ALA A 94 -25.20 -3.39 6.26
C ALA A 94 -24.60 -4.78 6.04
N ASN A 95 -24.99 -5.43 4.95
CA ASN A 95 -24.46 -6.75 4.61
C ASN A 95 -22.93 -6.68 4.40
N GLN A 96 -22.18 -7.43 5.21
CA GLN A 96 -20.72 -7.42 5.25
C GLN A 96 -20.09 -7.76 3.90
N ASN A 97 -20.61 -8.77 3.20
CA ASN A 97 -20.08 -9.22 1.92
C ASN A 97 -20.27 -8.15 0.84
N VAL A 98 -21.47 -7.56 0.76
CA VAL A 98 -21.78 -6.52 -0.23
C VAL A 98 -20.95 -5.26 0.06
N THR A 99 -20.88 -4.86 1.32
CA THR A 99 -20.09 -3.70 1.74
C THR A 99 -18.60 -3.90 1.47
N GLY A 100 -18.08 -5.09 1.74
CA GLY A 100 -16.68 -5.43 1.47
C GLY A 100 -16.34 -5.36 -0.02
N LEU A 101 -17.17 -5.97 -0.87
CA LEU A 101 -16.98 -5.93 -2.33
C LEU A 101 -17.09 -4.50 -2.88
N ALA A 102 -18.06 -3.73 -2.41
CA ALA A 102 -18.20 -2.33 -2.78
C ALA A 102 -16.95 -1.51 -2.38
N LEU A 103 -16.41 -1.76 -1.18
CA LEU A 103 -15.22 -1.10 -0.71
C LEU A 103 -13.97 -1.50 -1.50
N THR A 104 -13.86 -2.76 -1.92
CA THR A 104 -12.77 -3.22 -2.79
C THR A 104 -12.79 -2.51 -4.14
N THR A 105 -13.95 -2.41 -4.77
CA THR A 105 -14.09 -1.70 -6.06
C THR A 105 -13.84 -0.20 -5.91
N LEU A 106 -14.39 0.42 -4.87
CA LEU A 106 -14.17 1.83 -4.56
C LEU A 106 -12.68 2.11 -4.29
N GLY A 107 -12.06 1.35 -3.39
CA GLY A 107 -10.65 1.53 -3.00
C GLY A 107 -9.69 1.32 -4.15
N SER A 108 -9.90 0.28 -4.96
CA SER A 108 -9.08 0.03 -6.14
C SER A 108 -9.28 1.09 -7.25
N GLY A 109 -10.50 1.55 -7.46
CA GLY A 109 -10.81 2.61 -8.42
C GLY A 109 -10.23 3.95 -8.00
N LEU A 110 -10.43 4.34 -6.73
CA LEU A 110 -9.92 5.60 -6.19
C LEU A 110 -8.39 5.63 -6.13
N SER A 111 -7.75 4.51 -5.74
CA SER A 111 -6.29 4.41 -5.75
C SER A 111 -5.71 4.56 -7.15
N LYS A 112 -6.31 3.93 -8.17
CA LYS A 112 -5.90 4.11 -9.57
C LYS A 112 -6.05 5.56 -10.03
N TYR A 113 -7.15 6.21 -9.69
CA TYR A 113 -7.38 7.62 -10.04
C TYR A 113 -6.33 8.52 -9.38
N LEU A 114 -6.03 8.31 -8.10
CA LEU A 114 -5.00 9.08 -7.40
C LEU A 114 -3.62 8.84 -8.02
N MET A 115 -3.25 7.59 -8.28
CA MET A 115 -1.95 7.23 -8.84
C MET A 115 -1.75 7.74 -10.27
N PHE A 116 -2.81 7.85 -11.07
CA PHE A 116 -2.73 8.33 -12.46
C PHE A 116 -2.18 9.76 -12.56
N ASN A 117 -2.45 10.61 -11.58
CA ASN A 117 -2.01 12.00 -11.54
C ASN A 117 -0.67 12.22 -10.82
N LEU A 118 -0.04 11.16 -10.32
CA LEU A 118 1.22 11.25 -9.58
C LEU A 118 2.42 11.00 -10.50
N ASP A 119 3.51 11.72 -10.24
CA ASP A 119 4.79 11.49 -10.93
C ASP A 119 5.50 10.26 -10.32
N PRO A 120 5.61 9.14 -11.07
CA PRO A 120 6.22 7.91 -10.55
C PRO A 120 7.69 8.09 -10.15
N VAL A 121 8.41 8.98 -10.79
CA VAL A 121 9.83 9.23 -10.49
C VAL A 121 10.02 9.77 -9.07
N VAL A 122 9.10 10.60 -8.61
CA VAL A 122 9.19 11.23 -7.29
C VAL A 122 8.97 10.23 -6.16
N TYR A 123 7.88 9.43 -6.21
CA TYR A 123 7.57 8.51 -5.11
C TYR A 123 8.38 7.22 -5.12
N LEU A 124 8.96 6.82 -6.26
CA LEU A 124 9.84 5.65 -6.32
C LEU A 124 11.27 5.95 -5.86
N ASN A 125 11.80 7.12 -6.21
CA ASN A 125 13.21 7.45 -5.91
C ASN A 125 13.47 7.73 -4.42
N THR A 126 12.51 8.26 -3.68
CA THR A 126 12.70 8.62 -2.27
C THR A 126 12.96 7.39 -1.39
N PRO A 127 12.09 6.35 -1.37
CA PRO A 127 12.34 5.16 -0.57
C PRO A 127 13.54 4.36 -1.06
N LEU A 128 13.77 4.23 -2.37
CA LEU A 128 14.92 3.54 -2.94
C LEU A 128 16.24 4.15 -2.48
N LYS A 129 16.33 5.46 -2.40
CA LYS A 129 17.54 6.18 -1.96
C LYS A 129 17.86 5.91 -0.49
N TYR A 130 16.82 5.73 0.36
CA TYR A 130 16.98 5.42 1.77
C TYR A 130 17.32 3.95 2.03
N PHE A 131 16.62 3.02 1.38
CA PHE A 131 16.84 1.58 1.56
C PHE A 131 18.05 1.02 0.79
N ARG A 132 18.65 1.79 -0.11
CA ARG A 132 19.84 1.40 -0.86
C ARG A 132 21.04 1.11 0.05
N PHE A 133 21.17 1.79 1.17
CA PHE A 133 22.34 1.72 2.03
C PHE A 133 22.41 0.46 2.92
N PRO A 134 21.34 0.00 3.60
CA PRO A 134 21.42 -1.19 4.45
C PRO A 134 21.29 -2.53 3.70
N PHE A 135 20.64 -2.54 2.54
CA PHE A 135 20.33 -3.78 1.79
C PHE A 135 21.03 -3.84 0.42
N GLY A 136 22.09 -3.09 0.25
CA GLY A 136 22.85 -2.84 -0.97
C GLY A 136 22.86 -3.96 -1.98
N GLY A 137 22.24 -3.77 -3.14
CA GLY A 137 22.48 -4.69 -4.23
C GLY A 137 21.64 -4.63 -5.48
N ARG A 138 20.54 -3.91 -5.57
CA ARG A 138 19.67 -4.07 -6.75
C ARG A 138 19.35 -2.79 -7.54
N THR A 139 20.03 -1.71 -7.29
CA THR A 139 19.74 -0.43 -7.95
C THR A 139 20.42 -0.24 -9.30
N ASP A 140 21.42 -1.06 -9.65
CA ASP A 140 22.10 -0.95 -10.94
C ASP A 140 21.29 -1.52 -12.12
N ALA A 141 20.30 -2.38 -11.85
CA ALA A 141 19.40 -2.92 -12.86
C ALA A 141 18.32 -1.92 -13.29
N LEU A 142 17.84 -1.08 -12.37
CA LEU A 142 16.82 -0.07 -12.66
C LEU A 142 17.37 1.20 -13.34
N ASN A 143 18.64 1.52 -13.16
CA ASN A 143 19.30 2.63 -13.85
C ASN A 143 19.66 2.35 -15.33
N LYS A 144 19.46 1.12 -15.80
CA LYS A 144 19.71 0.72 -17.21
C LYS A 144 18.47 0.70 -18.08
N VAL A 145 17.32 1.08 -17.54
CA VAL A 145 16.02 1.08 -18.25
C VAL A 145 15.50 2.52 -18.49
N GLY A 146 16.36 3.51 -18.35
CA GLY A 146 16.05 4.90 -18.69
C GLY A 146 16.88 5.39 -19.84
#